data_e713be158eb66912e70eacc96a145055
#
_entry.id   e713be158eb66912e70eacc96a145055
#
_cell.length_a   1.000
_cell.length_b   1.000
_cell.length_c   1.000
_cell.angle_alpha   90.00
_cell.angle_beta   90.00
_cell.angle_gamma   90.00
#
_symmetry.space_group_name_H-M   'P 1'
#
loop_
_entity.id
_entity.type
_entity.pdbx_description
1 polymer ?
#
loop_
_entity_poly.entity_id
_entity_poly.type
_entity_poly.pdbx_seq_one_letter_code
_entity_poly.pdbx_strand_id
1 'polypeptide(L)'
;MLSRQIAQKLRGYETPFYLYDTALLRQTLESVVYESKKYGYKVHYAIKANYDDHLLAIIREYGLGIDCASGNELRKAVEAGFDPKGIVYAGVGKRDKELRYAIGQEIMAINCESIEELELVDRLAGEAGKKTDVALRINPDIDPKTNHCIDTGQADSKFGISYEEVLEHAKEIRALKYINIIGLHLHLSLIHISEPTRHAQIS
;
A
#
# COMPACT_ATOMS: atom_id res chain seq x y z
N MET A 1 1.68 0.38 -28.88
CA MET A 1 2.49 1.16 -29.89
C MET A 1 1.69 2.42 -30.25
N LEU A 2 2.29 3.62 -30.18
CA LEU A 2 1.62 4.87 -30.53
C LEU A 2 1.20 4.86 -32.01
N SER A 3 -0.08 5.15 -32.27
CA SER A 3 -0.56 5.26 -33.67
C SER A 3 0.07 6.49 -34.36
N ARG A 4 0.23 6.46 -35.68
CA ARG A 4 0.71 7.63 -36.46
C ARG A 4 -0.13 8.87 -36.22
N GLN A 5 -1.44 8.72 -36.05
CA GLN A 5 -2.37 9.81 -35.77
C GLN A 5 -2.11 10.47 -34.41
N ILE A 6 -1.86 9.67 -33.35
CA ILE A 6 -1.51 10.20 -32.03
C ILE A 6 -0.16 10.91 -32.10
N ALA A 7 0.86 10.29 -32.72
CA ALA A 7 2.18 10.91 -32.88
C ALA A 7 2.10 12.26 -33.61
N GLN A 8 1.20 12.39 -34.61
CA GLN A 8 1.00 13.64 -35.34
C GLN A 8 0.36 14.73 -34.48
N LYS A 9 -0.62 14.37 -33.63
CA LYS A 9 -1.24 15.30 -32.68
C LYS A 9 -0.24 15.80 -31.62
N LEU A 10 0.67 14.94 -31.19
CA LEU A 10 1.65 15.27 -30.16
C LEU A 10 2.78 16.21 -30.63
N ARG A 11 2.96 16.41 -31.93
CA ARG A 11 3.98 17.32 -32.49
C ARG A 11 3.81 18.79 -32.07
N GLY A 12 2.60 19.17 -31.66
CA GLY A 12 2.28 20.53 -31.20
C GLY A 12 2.59 20.80 -29.73
N TYR A 13 2.99 19.79 -28.98
CA TYR A 13 3.28 19.94 -27.55
C TYR A 13 4.79 20.14 -27.33
N GLU A 14 5.12 21.03 -26.40
CA GLU A 14 6.51 21.22 -25.95
C GLU A 14 7.00 20.00 -25.18
N THR A 15 8.23 19.57 -25.45
CA THR A 15 8.86 18.42 -24.77
C THR A 15 9.81 18.90 -23.68
N PRO A 16 9.99 18.10 -22.58
CA PRO A 16 9.39 16.78 -22.33
C PRO A 16 7.96 16.85 -21.73
N PHE A 17 7.14 15.85 -22.00
CA PHE A 17 5.80 15.69 -21.39
C PHE A 17 5.48 14.22 -21.13
N TYR A 18 4.55 13.95 -20.21
CA TYR A 18 4.01 12.62 -19.96
C TYR A 18 2.73 12.42 -20.77
N LEU A 19 2.62 11.25 -21.40
CA LEU A 19 1.43 10.83 -22.11
C LEU A 19 0.82 9.61 -21.43
N TYR A 20 -0.45 9.71 -21.04
CA TYR A 20 -1.20 8.61 -20.45
C TYR A 20 -2.29 8.14 -21.40
N ASP A 21 -2.34 6.82 -21.63
CA ASP A 21 -3.45 6.18 -22.36
C ASP A 21 -4.55 5.80 -21.35
N THR A 22 -5.54 6.65 -21.22
CA THR A 22 -6.64 6.44 -20.26
C THR A 22 -7.56 5.30 -20.69
N ALA A 23 -7.63 4.94 -21.98
CA ALA A 23 -8.40 3.79 -22.44
C ALA A 23 -7.74 2.49 -21.99
N LEU A 24 -6.42 2.38 -22.13
CA LEU A 24 -5.65 1.25 -21.62
C LEU A 24 -5.73 1.14 -20.09
N LEU A 25 -5.64 2.29 -19.39
CA LEU A 25 -5.82 2.32 -17.93
C LEU A 25 -7.17 1.74 -17.52
N ARG A 26 -8.27 2.22 -18.15
CA ARG A 26 -9.62 1.72 -17.85
C ARG A 26 -9.76 0.23 -18.14
N GLN A 27 -9.27 -0.25 -19.26
CA GLN A 27 -9.27 -1.68 -19.59
C GLN A 27 -8.52 -2.52 -18.55
N THR A 28 -7.37 -2.02 -18.08
CA THR A 28 -6.60 -2.68 -17.01
C THR A 28 -7.38 -2.71 -15.70
N LEU A 29 -8.00 -1.60 -15.32
CA LEU A 29 -8.81 -1.51 -14.09
C LEU A 29 -10.04 -2.42 -14.16
N GLU A 30 -10.72 -2.50 -15.31
CA GLU A 30 -11.82 -3.45 -15.54
C GLU A 30 -11.39 -4.89 -15.32
N SER A 31 -10.23 -5.27 -15.87
CA SER A 31 -9.67 -6.62 -15.70
C SER A 31 -9.33 -6.90 -14.23
N VAL A 32 -8.70 -5.94 -13.54
CA VAL A 32 -8.37 -6.05 -12.11
C VAL A 32 -9.63 -6.23 -11.26
N VAL A 33 -10.66 -5.40 -11.49
CA VAL A 33 -11.92 -5.49 -10.75
C VAL A 33 -12.65 -6.80 -11.03
N TYR A 34 -12.66 -7.24 -12.29
CA TYR A 34 -13.28 -8.51 -12.66
C TYR A 34 -12.63 -9.71 -11.95
N GLU A 35 -11.30 -9.81 -12.01
CA GLU A 35 -10.58 -10.93 -11.40
C GLU A 35 -10.62 -10.85 -9.86
N SER A 36 -10.48 -9.67 -9.27
CA SER A 36 -10.51 -9.53 -7.81
C SER A 36 -11.87 -9.93 -7.22
N LYS A 37 -12.97 -9.56 -7.88
CA LYS A 37 -14.33 -9.95 -7.46
C LYS A 37 -14.54 -11.45 -7.49
N LYS A 38 -13.97 -12.13 -8.47
CA LYS A 38 -14.08 -13.59 -8.61
C LYS A 38 -13.54 -14.35 -7.40
N TYR A 39 -12.51 -13.81 -6.73
CA TYR A 39 -11.87 -14.41 -5.58
C TYR A 39 -12.17 -13.69 -4.26
N GLY A 40 -12.99 -12.66 -4.27
CA GLY A 40 -13.33 -11.86 -3.09
C GLY A 40 -12.19 -10.98 -2.57
N TYR A 41 -11.20 -10.64 -3.41
CA TYR A 41 -10.09 -9.78 -3.03
C TYR A 41 -10.46 -8.30 -3.11
N LYS A 42 -9.92 -7.51 -2.18
CA LYS A 42 -9.88 -6.05 -2.28
C LYS A 42 -8.52 -5.63 -2.81
N VAL A 43 -8.53 -4.84 -3.88
CA VAL A 43 -7.30 -4.35 -4.51
C VAL A 43 -7.08 -2.90 -4.10
N HIS A 44 -5.84 -2.58 -3.70
CA HIS A 44 -5.42 -1.23 -3.36
C HIS A 44 -4.37 -0.76 -4.36
N TYR A 45 -4.55 0.44 -4.85
CA TYR A 45 -3.58 1.08 -5.73
C TYR A 45 -2.48 1.74 -4.92
N ALA A 46 -1.22 1.40 -5.19
CA ALA A 46 -0.06 2.04 -4.55
C ALA A 46 0.12 3.45 -5.13
N ILE A 47 -0.30 4.48 -4.39
CA ILE A 47 -0.35 5.88 -4.87
C ILE A 47 1.03 6.43 -5.23
N LYS A 48 2.10 5.86 -4.65
CA LYS A 48 3.49 6.20 -5.01
C LYS A 48 3.82 5.99 -6.48
N ALA A 49 3.09 5.13 -7.18
CA ALA A 49 3.31 4.86 -8.60
C ALA A 49 2.94 6.07 -9.48
N ASN A 50 1.82 6.72 -9.19
CA ASN A 50 1.41 7.97 -9.80
C ASN A 50 0.28 8.62 -8.98
N TYR A 51 0.43 9.89 -8.63
CA TYR A 51 -0.53 10.67 -7.85
C TYR A 51 -1.19 11.82 -8.63
N ASP A 52 -1.17 11.74 -9.97
CA ASP A 52 -1.88 12.70 -10.83
C ASP A 52 -3.40 12.65 -10.57
N ASP A 53 -4.03 13.82 -10.42
CA ASP A 53 -5.44 13.94 -10.04
C ASP A 53 -6.39 13.27 -11.03
N HIS A 54 -6.10 13.37 -12.34
CA HIS A 54 -6.95 12.77 -13.37
C HIS A 54 -6.86 11.24 -13.33
N LEU A 55 -5.67 10.69 -13.09
CA LEU A 55 -5.49 9.24 -12.97
C LEU A 55 -6.12 8.71 -11.69
N LEU A 56 -5.95 9.42 -10.56
CA LEU A 56 -6.58 9.06 -9.30
C LEU A 56 -8.12 9.08 -9.40
N ALA A 57 -8.68 10.07 -10.10
CA ALA A 57 -10.11 10.13 -10.33
C ALA A 57 -10.63 8.90 -11.11
N ILE A 58 -9.91 8.48 -12.16
CA ILE A 58 -10.24 7.25 -12.90
C ILE A 58 -10.15 6.03 -11.99
N ILE A 59 -9.05 5.86 -11.24
CA ILE A 59 -8.86 4.72 -10.35
C ILE A 59 -9.97 4.63 -9.29
N ARG A 60 -10.37 5.77 -8.73
CA ARG A 60 -11.47 5.85 -7.77
C ARG A 60 -12.81 5.41 -8.36
N GLU A 61 -13.12 5.73 -9.62
CA GLU A 61 -14.35 5.30 -10.32
C GLU A 61 -14.51 3.77 -10.30
N TYR A 62 -13.41 3.02 -10.30
CA TYR A 62 -13.42 1.55 -10.25
C TYR A 62 -13.49 0.97 -8.85
N GLY A 63 -13.53 1.81 -7.81
CA GLY A 63 -13.72 1.37 -6.41
C GLY A 63 -12.51 0.68 -5.81
N LEU A 64 -11.29 0.91 -6.32
CA LEU A 64 -10.07 0.44 -5.70
C LEU A 64 -9.80 1.22 -4.42
N GLY A 65 -9.18 0.53 -3.44
CA GLY A 65 -8.59 1.19 -2.29
C GLY A 65 -7.25 1.84 -2.65
N ILE A 66 -6.63 2.48 -1.66
CA ILE A 66 -5.30 3.11 -1.80
C ILE A 66 -4.34 2.54 -0.77
N ASP A 67 -3.11 2.26 -1.22
CA ASP A 67 -1.98 1.95 -0.37
C ASP A 67 -1.03 3.16 -0.34
N CYS A 68 -0.82 3.71 0.87
CA CYS A 68 0.00 4.88 1.13
C CYS A 68 1.25 4.49 1.90
N ALA A 69 2.41 4.98 1.49
CA ALA A 69 3.70 4.79 2.17
C ALA A 69 4.19 6.04 2.92
N SER A 70 3.44 7.13 2.90
CA SER A 70 3.75 8.37 3.62
C SER A 70 2.50 9.15 4.01
N GLY A 71 2.63 10.02 5.02
CA GLY A 71 1.54 10.89 5.44
C GLY A 71 1.10 11.89 4.36
N ASN A 72 1.97 12.28 3.43
CA ASN A 72 1.61 13.12 2.29
C ASN A 72 0.77 12.36 1.26
N GLU A 73 1.13 11.11 1.00
CA GLU A 73 0.32 10.22 0.14
C GLU A 73 -1.06 9.99 0.74
N LEU A 74 -1.14 9.77 2.06
CA LEU A 74 -2.42 9.64 2.77
C LEU A 74 -3.29 10.88 2.60
N ARG A 75 -2.72 12.09 2.77
CA ARG A 75 -3.47 13.35 2.53
C ARG A 75 -3.95 13.42 1.11
N LYS A 76 -3.08 13.14 0.14
CA LYS A 76 -3.42 13.15 -1.27
C LYS A 76 -4.57 12.20 -1.60
N ALA A 77 -4.57 10.99 -1.01
CA ALA A 77 -5.66 10.03 -1.18
C ALA A 77 -7.00 10.58 -0.65
N VAL A 78 -6.99 11.17 0.56
CA VAL A 78 -8.19 11.79 1.16
C VAL A 78 -8.67 12.98 0.33
N GLU A 79 -7.77 13.89 -0.08
CA GLU A 79 -8.08 15.04 -0.93
C GLU A 79 -8.62 14.64 -2.30
N ALA A 80 -8.12 13.55 -2.88
CA ALA A 80 -8.63 12.98 -4.12
C ALA A 80 -10.00 12.28 -3.96
N GLY A 81 -10.56 12.25 -2.73
CA GLY A 81 -11.90 11.77 -2.42
C GLY A 81 -12.03 10.25 -2.36
N PHE A 82 -10.94 9.53 -2.06
CA PHE A 82 -11.05 8.11 -1.75
C PHE A 82 -11.72 7.91 -0.39
N ASP A 83 -12.51 6.83 -0.28
CA ASP A 83 -13.10 6.44 1.00
C ASP A 83 -11.99 6.09 2.01
N PRO A 84 -11.92 6.74 3.18
CA PRO A 84 -10.95 6.39 4.20
C PRO A 84 -10.96 4.89 4.57
N LYS A 85 -12.13 4.25 4.55
CA LYS A 85 -12.26 2.80 4.79
C LYS A 85 -11.67 1.90 3.68
N GLY A 86 -11.21 2.49 2.60
CA GLY A 86 -10.44 1.87 1.55
C GLY A 86 -8.95 2.27 1.55
N ILE A 87 -8.46 3.00 2.56
CA ILE A 87 -7.06 3.45 2.62
C ILE A 87 -6.30 2.64 3.65
N VAL A 88 -5.13 2.11 3.25
CA VAL A 88 -4.15 1.52 4.15
C VAL A 88 -2.90 2.39 4.19
N TYR A 89 -2.26 2.50 5.36
CA TYR A 89 -1.06 3.28 5.54
C TYR A 89 0.08 2.39 6.03
N ALA A 90 1.04 2.13 5.13
CA ALA A 90 2.25 1.36 5.36
C ALA A 90 3.49 2.27 5.47
N GLY A 91 4.67 1.67 5.49
CA GLY A 91 5.94 2.38 5.49
C GLY A 91 6.57 2.55 6.87
N VAL A 92 7.89 2.66 6.87
CA VAL A 92 8.71 2.82 8.07
C VAL A 92 8.80 4.29 8.49
N GLY A 93 8.99 4.54 9.78
CA GLY A 93 9.26 5.90 10.30
C GLY A 93 8.05 6.83 10.22
N LYS A 94 6.83 6.33 10.42
CA LYS A 94 5.63 7.15 10.54
C LYS A 94 5.76 8.08 11.76
N ARG A 95 5.57 9.37 11.53
CA ARG A 95 5.66 10.38 12.59
C ARG A 95 4.33 10.53 13.33
N ASP A 96 4.37 10.92 14.60
CA ASP A 96 3.19 11.14 15.43
C ASP A 96 2.09 11.95 14.73
N LYS A 97 2.47 13.03 14.04
CA LYS A 97 1.51 13.90 13.33
C LYS A 97 0.81 13.18 12.16
N GLU A 98 1.49 12.24 11.52
CA GLU A 98 0.96 11.45 10.42
C GLU A 98 0.03 10.34 10.94
N LEU A 99 0.43 9.69 12.04
CA LEU A 99 -0.40 8.72 12.74
C LEU A 99 -1.67 9.38 13.30
N ARG A 100 -1.56 10.55 13.94
CA ARG A 100 -2.74 11.31 14.40
C ARG A 100 -3.68 11.66 13.25
N TYR A 101 -3.16 12.02 12.10
CA TYR A 101 -3.97 12.29 10.92
C TYR A 101 -4.67 11.03 10.43
N ALA A 102 -3.95 9.89 10.32
CA ALA A 102 -4.51 8.60 9.93
C ALA A 102 -5.64 8.15 10.87
N ILE A 103 -5.40 8.23 12.19
CA ILE A 103 -6.40 7.93 13.24
C ILE A 103 -7.61 8.85 13.11
N GLY A 104 -7.37 10.15 12.88
CA GLY A 104 -8.41 11.15 12.70
C GLY A 104 -9.33 10.86 11.53
N GLN A 105 -8.77 10.38 10.41
CA GLN A 105 -9.49 10.01 9.19
C GLN A 105 -10.18 8.65 9.29
N GLU A 106 -9.91 7.85 10.33
CA GLU A 106 -10.49 6.52 10.51
C GLU A 106 -10.27 5.59 9.31
N ILE A 107 -9.05 5.59 8.79
CA ILE A 107 -8.66 4.78 7.64
C ILE A 107 -8.87 3.27 7.89
N MET A 108 -8.79 2.47 6.82
CA MET A 108 -8.99 1.02 6.91
C MET A 108 -8.00 0.36 7.87
N ALA A 109 -6.71 0.67 7.75
CA ALA A 109 -5.67 0.13 8.62
C ALA A 109 -4.38 0.95 8.60
N ILE A 110 -3.66 0.94 9.73
CA ILE A 110 -2.25 1.32 9.83
C ILE A 110 -1.44 0.03 9.88
N ASN A 111 -0.55 -0.19 8.92
CA ASN A 111 0.35 -1.34 8.91
C ASN A 111 1.55 -1.02 9.81
N CYS A 112 1.59 -1.60 11.00
CA CYS A 112 2.64 -1.36 11.99
C CYS A 112 3.84 -2.28 11.75
N GLU A 113 5.04 -1.72 11.85
CA GLU A 113 6.30 -2.36 11.49
C GLU A 113 7.17 -2.73 12.69
N SER A 114 6.77 -2.33 13.90
CA SER A 114 7.42 -2.70 15.16
C SER A 114 6.42 -2.71 16.32
N ILE A 115 6.85 -3.30 17.45
CA ILE A 115 6.06 -3.33 18.70
C ILE A 115 5.91 -1.91 19.25
N GLU A 116 6.96 -1.11 19.22
CA GLU A 116 6.94 0.28 19.68
C GLU A 116 5.97 1.13 18.84
N GLU A 117 5.85 0.85 17.55
CA GLU A 117 4.86 1.53 16.71
C GLU A 117 3.43 1.15 17.10
N LEU A 118 3.16 -0.11 17.45
CA LEU A 118 1.85 -0.53 17.97
C LEU A 118 1.50 0.21 19.25
N GLU A 119 2.43 0.28 20.21
CA GLU A 119 2.25 1.02 21.46
C GLU A 119 2.01 2.51 21.22
N LEU A 120 2.76 3.10 20.29
CA LEU A 120 2.59 4.48 19.89
C LEU A 120 1.20 4.73 19.30
N VAL A 121 0.73 3.86 18.38
CA VAL A 121 -0.60 3.98 17.77
C VAL A 121 -1.69 3.81 18.83
N ASP A 122 -1.56 2.85 19.75
CA ASP A 122 -2.51 2.64 20.85
C ASP A 122 -2.63 3.91 21.72
N ARG A 123 -1.48 4.47 22.12
CA ARG A 123 -1.45 5.71 22.91
C ARG A 123 -2.10 6.88 22.16
N LEU A 124 -1.74 7.11 20.89
CA LEU A 124 -2.28 8.21 20.09
C LEU A 124 -3.79 8.06 19.83
N ALA A 125 -4.26 6.82 19.62
CA ALA A 125 -5.68 6.50 19.48
C ALA A 125 -6.43 6.77 20.79
N GLY A 126 -5.86 6.37 21.93
CA GLY A 126 -6.42 6.66 23.26
C GLY A 126 -6.51 8.15 23.55
N GLU A 127 -5.49 8.93 23.22
CA GLU A 127 -5.50 10.41 23.33
C GLU A 127 -6.60 11.04 22.46
N ALA A 128 -6.91 10.44 21.31
CA ALA A 128 -7.96 10.88 20.40
C ALA A 128 -9.36 10.35 20.80
N GLY A 129 -9.47 9.48 21.82
CA GLY A 129 -10.71 8.83 22.23
C GLY A 129 -11.28 7.89 21.17
N LYS A 130 -10.42 7.31 20.30
CA LYS A 130 -10.81 6.46 19.18
C LYS A 130 -10.21 5.06 19.32
N LYS A 131 -10.82 4.10 18.62
CA LYS A 131 -10.19 2.81 18.30
C LYS A 131 -9.73 2.83 16.86
N THR A 132 -8.55 2.25 16.62
CA THR A 132 -7.90 2.26 15.30
C THR A 132 -7.57 0.83 14.85
N ASP A 133 -7.93 0.51 13.63
CA ASP A 133 -7.58 -0.76 13.02
C ASP A 133 -6.12 -0.76 12.57
N VAL A 134 -5.41 -1.84 12.90
CA VAL A 134 -4.00 -2.03 12.55
C VAL A 134 -3.77 -3.40 11.94
N ALA A 135 -2.76 -3.53 11.10
CA ALA A 135 -2.21 -4.81 10.67
C ALA A 135 -0.74 -4.90 11.08
N LEU A 136 -0.31 -6.09 11.50
CA LEU A 136 1.09 -6.34 11.84
C LEU A 136 1.85 -6.64 10.57
N ARG A 137 2.89 -5.88 10.26
CA ARG A 137 3.82 -6.26 9.19
C ARG A 137 4.78 -7.30 9.70
N ILE A 138 4.64 -8.49 9.18
CA ILE A 138 5.50 -9.63 9.53
C ILE A 138 6.66 -9.70 8.53
N ASN A 139 7.87 -9.82 9.07
CA ASN A 139 9.04 -10.23 8.29
C ASN A 139 9.01 -11.77 8.13
N PRO A 140 8.79 -12.28 6.91
CA PRO A 140 8.64 -13.72 6.70
C PRO A 140 9.97 -14.50 6.73
N ASP A 141 11.11 -13.82 6.86
CA ASP A 141 12.46 -14.41 6.80
C ASP A 141 12.66 -15.34 5.59
N ILE A 142 12.18 -14.91 4.43
CA ILE A 142 12.32 -15.66 3.18
C ILE A 142 13.42 -15.01 2.34
N ASP A 143 14.46 -15.79 1.99
CA ASP A 143 15.49 -15.36 1.05
C ASP A 143 14.91 -15.28 -0.39
N PRO A 144 14.69 -14.07 -0.93
CA PRO A 144 14.10 -13.90 -2.26
C PRO A 144 15.11 -14.17 -3.39
N LYS A 145 16.39 -14.50 -3.09
CA LYS A 145 17.47 -14.63 -4.08
C LYS A 145 17.58 -13.42 -5.02
N THR A 146 17.28 -12.23 -4.51
CA THR A 146 17.30 -10.96 -5.24
C THR A 146 18.52 -10.12 -4.88
N ASN A 147 18.65 -8.95 -5.50
CA ASN A 147 19.65 -7.98 -5.13
C ASN A 147 19.41 -7.45 -3.71
N HIS A 148 20.40 -7.50 -2.84
CA HIS A 148 20.36 -7.07 -1.44
C HIS A 148 19.73 -5.68 -1.22
N CYS A 149 19.80 -4.78 -2.21
CA CYS A 149 19.25 -3.43 -2.11
C CYS A 149 17.72 -3.36 -2.15
N ILE A 150 17.04 -4.42 -2.63
CA ILE A 150 15.58 -4.48 -2.79
C ILE A 150 14.94 -5.62 -1.99
N ASP A 151 15.75 -6.33 -1.23
CA ASP A 151 15.29 -7.41 -0.38
C ASP A 151 14.72 -6.87 0.94
N THR A 152 13.45 -7.14 1.18
CA THR A 152 12.73 -6.68 2.37
C THR A 152 12.23 -7.82 3.25
N GLY A 153 12.58 -9.07 2.94
CA GLY A 153 12.04 -10.26 3.58
C GLY A 153 13.05 -11.18 4.26
N GLN A 154 14.33 -10.80 4.36
CA GLN A 154 15.36 -11.58 5.09
C GLN A 154 15.39 -11.23 6.58
N ALA A 155 15.95 -12.13 7.41
CA ALA A 155 16.16 -11.91 8.85
C ALA A 155 16.94 -10.61 9.15
N ASP A 156 17.90 -10.26 8.28
CA ASP A 156 18.65 -9.00 8.36
C ASP A 156 17.86 -7.78 7.83
N SER A 157 16.65 -7.98 7.33
CA SER A 157 15.80 -6.89 6.88
C SER A 157 15.32 -6.08 8.09
N LYS A 158 15.51 -4.78 8.02
CA LYS A 158 15.04 -3.80 9.02
C LYS A 158 13.53 -3.52 8.97
N PHE A 159 12.78 -4.26 8.15
CA PHE A 159 11.36 -4.03 7.92
C PHE A 159 10.49 -5.16 8.47
N GLY A 160 9.51 -4.77 9.29
CA GLY A 160 8.55 -5.69 9.87
C GLY A 160 9.05 -6.38 11.15
N ILE A 161 8.12 -7.03 11.81
CA ILE A 161 8.29 -7.73 13.10
C ILE A 161 8.54 -9.21 12.80
N SER A 162 9.54 -9.82 13.44
CA SER A 162 9.77 -11.26 13.31
C SER A 162 8.63 -12.06 13.95
N TYR A 163 8.47 -13.30 13.53
CA TYR A 163 7.47 -14.18 14.12
C TYR A 163 7.74 -14.43 15.61
N GLU A 164 9.01 -14.61 15.97
CA GLU A 164 9.48 -14.83 17.33
C GLU A 164 9.15 -13.62 18.21
N GLU A 165 9.41 -12.41 17.74
CA GLU A 165 9.13 -11.16 18.44
C GLU A 165 7.62 -10.97 18.69
N VAL A 166 6.77 -11.33 17.72
CA VAL A 166 5.31 -11.30 17.92
C VAL A 166 4.88 -12.26 19.02
N LEU A 167 5.47 -13.46 19.09
CA LEU A 167 5.17 -14.43 20.14
C LEU A 167 5.68 -13.98 21.52
N GLU A 168 6.88 -13.43 21.58
CA GLU A 168 7.50 -12.92 22.81
C GLU A 168 6.64 -11.81 23.43
N HIS A 169 6.19 -10.86 22.60
CA HIS A 169 5.38 -9.70 23.03
C HIS A 169 3.85 -9.92 22.94
N ALA A 170 3.40 -11.17 22.76
CA ALA A 170 1.98 -11.46 22.57
C ALA A 170 1.09 -11.01 23.73
N LYS A 171 1.60 -10.96 24.96
CA LYS A 171 0.85 -10.50 26.13
C LYS A 171 0.70 -8.98 26.14
N GLU A 172 1.78 -8.26 25.84
CA GLU A 172 1.81 -6.80 25.71
C GLU A 172 0.88 -6.36 24.60
N ILE A 173 0.99 -6.97 23.43
CA ILE A 173 0.13 -6.67 22.26
C ILE A 173 -1.36 -6.85 22.61
N ARG A 174 -1.72 -7.94 23.33
CA ARG A 174 -3.11 -8.18 23.75
C ARG A 174 -3.61 -7.22 24.83
N ALA A 175 -2.73 -6.56 25.54
CA ALA A 175 -3.06 -5.60 26.57
C ALA A 175 -3.39 -4.21 26.02
N LEU A 176 -3.07 -3.92 24.75
CA LEU A 176 -3.38 -2.67 24.07
C LEU A 176 -4.90 -2.51 23.93
N LYS A 177 -5.41 -1.30 24.19
CA LYS A 177 -6.85 -1.06 24.40
C LYS A 177 -7.51 -0.31 23.25
N TYR A 178 -6.76 0.51 22.56
CA TYR A 178 -7.25 1.46 21.56
C TYR A 178 -6.89 1.07 20.13
N ILE A 179 -6.24 -0.08 19.95
CA ILE A 179 -6.06 -0.68 18.64
C ILE A 179 -6.90 -1.94 18.49
N ASN A 180 -7.19 -2.28 17.25
CA ASN A 180 -7.81 -3.52 16.85
C ASN A 180 -6.97 -4.17 15.74
N ILE A 181 -6.37 -5.32 16.02
CA ILE A 181 -5.55 -6.04 15.05
C ILE A 181 -6.48 -6.77 14.10
N ILE A 182 -6.56 -6.30 12.86
CA ILE A 182 -7.47 -6.86 11.84
C ILE A 182 -6.79 -7.85 10.89
N GLY A 183 -5.46 -7.94 10.92
CA GLY A 183 -4.75 -8.85 10.02
C GLY A 183 -3.23 -8.74 10.08
N LEU A 184 -2.61 -9.46 9.16
CA LEU A 184 -1.17 -9.43 8.93
C LEU A 184 -0.88 -8.76 7.59
N HIS A 185 0.20 -7.99 7.53
CA HIS A 185 0.73 -7.42 6.32
C HIS A 185 2.04 -8.12 5.97
N LEU A 186 2.16 -8.58 4.74
CA LEU A 186 3.38 -9.19 4.19
C LEU A 186 3.79 -8.40 2.95
N HIS A 187 5.06 -8.04 2.87
CA HIS A 187 5.63 -7.40 1.69
C HIS A 187 6.58 -8.40 1.01
N LEU A 188 6.00 -9.24 0.15
CA LEU A 188 6.73 -10.26 -0.58
C LEU A 188 7.32 -9.69 -1.87
N SER A 189 8.52 -10.15 -2.23
CA SER A 189 9.09 -9.83 -3.53
C SER A 189 8.23 -10.44 -4.65
N LEU A 190 8.03 -9.67 -5.73
CA LEU A 190 7.33 -10.15 -6.93
C LEU A 190 7.96 -11.41 -7.54
N ILE A 191 9.22 -11.68 -7.28
CA ILE A 191 9.92 -12.88 -7.76
C ILE A 191 9.29 -14.16 -7.20
N HIS A 192 8.84 -14.16 -5.95
CA HIS A 192 8.20 -15.34 -5.34
C HIS A 192 6.79 -15.59 -5.86
N ILE A 193 6.12 -14.58 -6.41
CA ILE A 193 4.76 -14.69 -6.92
C ILE A 193 4.77 -14.99 -8.42
N SER A 194 5.76 -14.51 -9.15
CA SER A 194 5.80 -14.56 -10.61
C SER A 194 6.75 -15.60 -11.21
N GLU A 195 7.59 -16.22 -10.44
CA GLU A 195 8.40 -17.35 -10.89
C GLU A 195 7.58 -18.66 -10.80
N PRO A 196 7.59 -19.52 -11.79
CA PRO A 196 8.47 -19.59 -12.98
C PRO A 196 7.92 -18.89 -14.24
N THR A 197 6.79 -18.23 -14.17
CA THR A 197 6.09 -17.70 -15.37
C THR A 197 6.84 -16.56 -16.05
N ARG A 198 7.68 -15.81 -15.32
CA ARG A 198 8.45 -14.69 -15.88
C ARG A 198 9.54 -15.13 -16.85
N HIS A 199 10.17 -16.28 -16.64
CA HIS A 199 11.18 -16.82 -17.55
C HIS A 199 10.59 -17.34 -18.87
N ALA A 200 9.32 -17.76 -18.88
CA ALA A 200 8.64 -18.22 -20.07
C ALA A 200 8.24 -17.07 -21.04
N GLN A 201 8.27 -15.82 -20.59
CA GLN A 201 7.91 -14.65 -21.41
C GLN A 201 9.11 -13.95 -22.08
N ILE A 202 10.33 -14.36 -21.78
CA ILE A 202 11.56 -13.73 -22.28
C ILE A 202 12.31 -14.64 -23.29
N SER A 203 11.82 -15.84 -23.54
CA SER A 203 12.37 -16.76 -24.56
C SER A 203 11.67 -16.63 -25.90
#